data_d47c8114f5a0d38e0ebf28f12d4a31ac
#
_entry.id   d47c8114f5a0d38e0ebf28f12d4a31ac
#
_cell.length_a   1.000
_cell.length_b   1.000
_cell.length_c   1.000
_cell.angle_alpha   90.00
_cell.angle_beta   90.00
_cell.angle_gamma   90.00
#
_symmetry.space_group_name_H-M   'P 1'
#
loop_
_entity.id
_entity.type
_entity.pdbx_description
1 polymer ?
#
loop_
_entity_poly.entity_id
_entity_poly.type
_entity_poly.pdbx_seq_one_letter_code
_entity_poly.pdbx_strand_id
1 'polypeptide(L)'
;MAVLDDLSGFEFEDLMEDVFRNLGYENVRQAARTADEGRDVIMEEVVDGTRRAIIVECKHTGTVGRPVVQKLHSAIATFDFDGPKRGMVVTTGRFTNPAEEYAQRLQQSDDPYPVELLDGEDLREIADEIGLDLYN
;
A
#
# COMPACT_ATOMS: atom_id res chain seq x y z
N MET A 1 -23.09 6.83 4.72
CA MET A 1 -22.72 5.83 3.73
C MET A 1 -21.20 5.80 3.56
N ALA A 2 -20.64 4.61 3.52
CA ALA A 2 -19.18 4.49 3.39
C ALA A 2 -18.75 4.79 1.95
N VAL A 3 -17.98 5.84 1.76
CA VAL A 3 -17.49 6.24 0.44
C VAL A 3 -16.61 5.17 -0.16
N LEU A 4 -15.81 4.48 0.68
CA LEU A 4 -14.90 3.44 0.21
C LEU A 4 -15.62 2.31 -0.53
N ASP A 5 -16.80 1.91 -0.07
CA ASP A 5 -17.54 0.79 -0.65
C ASP A 5 -18.10 1.11 -2.04
N ASP A 6 -18.27 2.40 -2.34
CA ASP A 6 -18.85 2.85 -3.60
C ASP A 6 -17.80 3.10 -4.69
N LEU A 7 -16.52 3.01 -4.36
CA LEU A 7 -15.46 3.31 -5.30
C LEU A 7 -15.19 2.13 -6.24
N SER A 8 -14.84 2.44 -7.48
CA SER A 8 -14.22 1.46 -8.37
C SER A 8 -12.76 1.24 -7.93
N GLY A 9 -12.12 0.23 -8.50
CA GLY A 9 -10.69 0.01 -8.24
C GLY A 9 -9.84 1.20 -8.66
N PHE A 10 -10.18 1.84 -9.78
CA PHE A 10 -9.49 3.05 -10.26
C PHE A 10 -9.67 4.22 -9.29
N GLU A 11 -10.89 4.41 -8.83
CA GLU A 11 -11.20 5.50 -7.90
C GLU A 11 -10.51 5.28 -6.55
N PHE A 12 -10.42 4.04 -6.09
CA PHE A 12 -9.70 3.73 -4.86
C PHE A 12 -8.22 4.05 -5.00
N GLU A 13 -7.61 3.69 -6.13
CA GLU A 13 -6.20 3.99 -6.40
C GLU A 13 -5.96 5.49 -6.44
N ASP A 14 -6.84 6.25 -7.11
CA ASP A 14 -6.74 7.71 -7.17
C ASP A 14 -6.85 8.32 -5.77
N LEU A 15 -7.77 7.80 -4.97
CA LEU A 15 -7.94 8.25 -3.58
C LEU A 15 -6.67 8.00 -2.77
N MET A 16 -6.06 6.84 -2.93
CA MET A 16 -4.84 6.51 -2.19
C MET A 16 -3.68 7.42 -2.59
N GLU A 17 -3.57 7.81 -3.85
CA GLU A 17 -2.57 8.80 -4.26
C GLU A 17 -2.75 10.11 -3.49
N ASP A 18 -3.98 10.58 -3.41
CA ASP A 18 -4.27 11.83 -2.69
C ASP A 18 -3.96 11.71 -1.20
N VAL A 19 -4.32 10.58 -0.60
CA VAL A 19 -4.04 10.32 0.81
C VAL A 19 -2.53 10.35 1.06
N PHE A 20 -1.75 9.67 0.24
CA PHE A 20 -0.30 9.60 0.41
C PHE A 20 0.36 10.98 0.21
N ARG A 21 -0.12 11.77 -0.75
CA ARG A 21 0.39 13.14 -0.93
C ARG A 21 0.11 13.98 0.30
N ASN A 22 -1.07 13.83 0.88
CA ASN A 22 -1.44 14.57 2.10
C ASN A 22 -0.62 14.14 3.30
N LEU A 23 -0.16 12.90 3.33
CA LEU A 23 0.70 12.40 4.40
C LEU A 23 2.16 12.84 4.24
N GLY A 24 2.50 13.48 3.13
CA GLY A 24 3.84 14.01 2.90
C GLY A 24 4.79 13.11 2.12
N TYR A 25 4.29 12.00 1.58
CA TYR A 25 5.11 11.19 0.69
C TYR A 25 5.39 11.95 -0.61
N GLU A 26 6.56 11.68 -1.19
CA GLU A 26 7.03 12.41 -2.36
C GLU A 26 6.91 11.54 -3.61
N ASN A 27 6.86 12.22 -4.76
CA ASN A 27 6.87 11.57 -6.06
C ASN A 27 5.82 10.46 -6.19
N VAL A 28 4.63 10.72 -5.65
CA VAL A 28 3.51 9.78 -5.65
C VAL A 28 2.96 9.66 -7.07
N ARG A 29 2.91 8.44 -7.60
CA ARG A 29 2.50 8.20 -8.98
C ARG A 29 1.94 6.79 -9.13
N GLN A 30 1.17 6.57 -10.19
CA GLN A 30 0.68 5.23 -10.52
C GLN A 30 1.72 4.50 -11.35
N ALA A 31 1.88 3.20 -11.09
CA ALA A 31 2.76 2.36 -11.89
C ALA A 31 2.01 1.91 -13.14
N ALA A 32 2.71 1.87 -14.29
CA ALA A 32 2.16 1.31 -15.51
C ALA A 32 2.05 -0.21 -15.35
N ARG A 33 0.84 -0.75 -15.45
CA ARG A 33 0.59 -2.17 -15.24
C ARG A 33 -0.40 -2.71 -16.25
N THR A 34 -0.35 -4.03 -16.45
CA THR A 34 -1.37 -4.70 -17.23
C THR A 34 -2.64 -4.85 -16.40
N ALA A 35 -3.77 -5.04 -17.08
CA ALA A 35 -5.07 -5.10 -16.41
C ALA A 35 -5.18 -6.23 -15.38
N ASP A 36 -4.39 -7.30 -15.55
CA ASP A 36 -4.47 -8.49 -14.68
C ASP A 36 -3.68 -8.37 -13.40
N GLU A 37 -2.78 -7.41 -13.28
CA GLU A 37 -1.81 -7.36 -12.18
C GLU A 37 -2.23 -6.48 -11.02
N GLY A 38 -3.44 -5.96 -11.05
CA GLY A 38 -3.91 -5.04 -10.03
C GLY A 38 -3.33 -3.66 -10.22
N ARG A 39 -3.41 -2.83 -9.17
CA ARG A 39 -3.06 -1.42 -9.28
C ARG A 39 -2.05 -1.05 -8.23
N ASP A 40 -0.98 -0.44 -8.68
CA ASP A 40 0.10 -0.02 -7.80
C ASP A 40 0.25 1.49 -7.78
N VAL A 41 0.63 1.98 -6.62
CA VAL A 41 1.11 3.33 -6.45
C VAL A 41 2.57 3.22 -6.06
N ILE A 42 3.41 4.04 -6.66
CA ILE A 42 4.83 4.14 -6.29
C ILE A 42 5.01 5.48 -5.61
N MET A 43 5.73 5.50 -4.50
CA MET A 43 6.03 6.74 -3.80
C MET A 43 7.39 6.66 -3.14
N GLU A 44 7.87 7.78 -2.63
CA GLU A 44 9.19 7.87 -2.01
C GLU A 44 9.10 8.61 -0.69
N GLU A 45 10.01 8.31 0.21
CA GLU A 45 10.15 9.04 1.47
C GLU A 45 11.63 9.24 1.75
N VAL A 46 11.94 10.25 2.56
CA VAL A 46 13.30 10.50 3.01
C VAL A 46 13.33 10.28 4.52
N VAL A 47 14.19 9.36 4.97
CA VAL A 47 14.36 9.02 6.38
C VAL A 47 15.84 9.13 6.71
N ASP A 48 16.17 10.01 7.65
CA ASP A 48 17.55 10.25 8.07
C ASP A 48 18.47 10.58 6.89
N GLY A 49 17.97 11.37 5.95
CA GLY A 49 18.72 11.80 4.77
C GLY A 49 18.80 10.77 3.64
N THR A 50 18.21 9.59 3.82
CA THR A 50 18.21 8.55 2.81
C THR A 50 16.84 8.47 2.13
N ARG A 51 16.83 8.53 0.81
CA ARG A 51 15.60 8.37 0.02
C ARG A 51 15.34 6.89 -0.23
N ARG A 52 14.10 6.45 0.01
CA ARG A 52 13.70 5.09 -0.26
C ARG A 52 12.38 5.03 -1.01
N ALA A 53 12.20 3.97 -1.81
CA ALA A 53 10.99 3.75 -2.57
C ALA A 53 10.03 2.87 -1.81
N ILE A 54 8.74 3.11 -2.00
CA ILE A 54 7.66 2.31 -1.45
C ILE A 54 6.77 1.88 -2.60
N ILE A 55 6.62 0.57 -2.76
CA ILE A 55 5.74 -0.01 -3.78
C ILE A 55 4.44 -0.39 -3.08
N VAL A 56 3.34 0.23 -3.48
CA VAL A 56 2.04 0.04 -2.83
C VAL A 56 1.11 -0.75 -3.73
N GLU A 57 0.61 -1.86 -3.22
CA GLU A 57 -0.43 -2.65 -3.89
C GLU A 57 -1.78 -2.22 -3.32
N CYS A 58 -2.68 -1.74 -4.17
CA CYS A 58 -4.02 -1.31 -3.78
C CYS A 58 -5.03 -2.40 -4.12
N LYS A 59 -5.76 -2.88 -3.11
CA LYS A 59 -6.76 -3.94 -3.27
C LYS A 59 -8.12 -3.48 -2.74
N HIS A 60 -9.05 -3.25 -3.64
CA HIS A 60 -10.41 -2.90 -3.28
C HIS A 60 -11.26 -4.18 -3.20
N THR A 61 -10.99 -4.99 -2.17
CA THR A 61 -11.63 -6.29 -1.97
C THR A 61 -11.95 -6.50 -0.49
N GLY A 62 -12.82 -7.47 -0.20
CA GLY A 62 -13.20 -7.76 1.19
C GLY A 62 -12.12 -8.42 2.02
N THR A 63 -11.28 -9.26 1.40
CA THR A 63 -10.26 -10.01 2.13
C THR A 63 -9.03 -10.18 1.25
N VAL A 64 -7.86 -9.95 1.83
CA VAL A 64 -6.57 -10.11 1.16
C VAL A 64 -5.77 -11.19 1.88
N GLY A 65 -5.33 -12.19 1.13
CA GLY A 65 -4.58 -13.32 1.67
C GLY A 65 -3.09 -13.19 1.46
N ARG A 66 -2.38 -14.17 2.02
CA ARG A 66 -0.92 -14.26 1.95
C ARG A 66 -0.34 -14.20 0.54
N PRO A 67 -0.94 -14.82 -0.49
CA PRO A 67 -0.37 -14.76 -1.84
C PRO A 67 -0.16 -13.35 -2.38
N VAL A 68 -1.03 -12.40 -2.02
CA VAL A 68 -0.88 -11.00 -2.44
C VAL A 68 0.38 -10.40 -1.83
N VAL A 69 0.61 -10.65 -0.54
CA VAL A 69 1.78 -10.12 0.17
C VAL A 69 3.06 -10.73 -0.39
N GLN A 70 3.04 -12.05 -0.64
CA GLN A 70 4.20 -12.75 -1.21
C GLN A 70 4.55 -12.24 -2.60
N LYS A 71 3.53 -12.00 -3.44
CA LYS A 71 3.73 -11.50 -4.80
C LYS A 71 4.33 -10.10 -4.77
N LEU A 72 3.83 -9.24 -3.91
CA LEU A 72 4.38 -7.90 -3.76
C LEU A 72 5.83 -7.96 -3.27
N HIS A 73 6.10 -8.77 -2.27
CA HIS A 73 7.47 -8.95 -1.75
C HIS A 73 8.44 -9.33 -2.85
N SER A 74 8.05 -10.26 -3.72
CA SER A 74 8.88 -10.66 -4.87
C SER A 74 9.07 -9.52 -5.86
N ALA A 75 8.03 -8.72 -6.10
CA ALA A 75 8.10 -7.62 -7.05
C ALA A 75 9.01 -6.48 -6.59
N ILE A 76 9.12 -6.27 -5.29
CA ILE A 76 9.99 -5.22 -4.74
C ILE A 76 11.44 -5.45 -5.16
N ALA A 77 11.88 -6.69 -5.12
CA ALA A 77 13.27 -7.05 -5.44
C ALA A 77 13.66 -6.66 -6.87
N THR A 78 12.70 -6.70 -7.80
CA THR A 78 12.94 -6.39 -9.21
C THR A 78 12.62 -4.96 -9.60
N PHE A 79 12.05 -4.18 -8.68
CA PHE A 79 11.73 -2.78 -8.96
C PHE A 79 13.03 -1.97 -9.09
N ASP A 80 13.15 -1.23 -10.18
CA ASP A 80 14.36 -0.45 -10.49
C ASP A 80 14.41 0.84 -9.67
N PHE A 81 15.16 0.82 -8.61
CA PHE A 81 15.37 1.99 -7.76
C PHE A 81 16.73 1.89 -7.09
N ASP A 82 17.50 2.96 -7.14
CA ASP A 82 18.83 3.03 -6.54
C ASP A 82 18.70 3.46 -5.08
N GLY A 83 18.60 2.50 -4.19
CA GLY A 83 18.44 2.74 -2.76
C GLY A 83 17.53 1.73 -2.11
N PRO A 84 17.22 1.93 -0.81
CA PRO A 84 16.34 1.03 -0.07
C PRO A 84 14.92 1.04 -0.63
N LYS A 85 14.26 -0.10 -0.51
CA LYS A 85 12.88 -0.29 -1.00
C LYS A 85 12.06 -1.02 0.04
N ARG A 86 10.77 -0.73 0.11
CA ARG A 86 9.83 -1.51 0.92
C ARG A 86 8.49 -1.56 0.22
N GLY A 87 7.60 -2.40 0.72
CA GLY A 87 6.26 -2.54 0.17
C GLY A 87 5.18 -2.17 1.15
N MET A 88 3.99 -1.97 0.61
CA MET A 88 2.80 -1.71 1.40
C MET A 88 1.61 -2.28 0.65
N VAL A 89 0.75 -3.03 1.34
CA VAL A 89 -0.54 -3.44 0.77
C VAL A 89 -1.62 -2.66 1.49
N VAL A 90 -2.46 -1.96 0.72
CA VAL A 90 -3.61 -1.25 1.28
C VAL A 90 -4.89 -1.89 0.75
N THR A 91 -5.87 -2.08 1.61
CA THR A 91 -7.15 -2.66 1.22
C THR A 91 -8.29 -1.96 1.93
N THR A 92 -9.44 -1.93 1.27
CA THR A 92 -10.68 -1.45 1.90
C THR A 92 -11.28 -2.51 2.83
N GLY A 93 -10.84 -3.75 2.73
CA GLY A 93 -11.28 -4.87 3.55
C GLY A 93 -10.32 -5.17 4.69
N ARG A 94 -9.94 -6.43 4.80
CA ARG A 94 -9.06 -6.90 5.87
C ARG A 94 -8.12 -7.98 5.35
N PHE A 95 -7.12 -8.29 6.16
CA PHE A 95 -6.13 -9.33 5.85
C PHE A 95 -6.44 -10.61 6.59
N THR A 96 -6.08 -11.74 5.98
CA THR A 96 -6.12 -13.03 6.68
C THR A 96 -4.99 -13.12 7.69
N ASN A 97 -5.13 -14.01 8.68
CA ASN A 97 -4.04 -14.26 9.63
C ASN A 97 -2.75 -14.71 8.94
N PRO A 98 -2.77 -15.61 7.94
CA PRO A 98 -1.53 -15.95 7.22
C PRO A 98 -0.87 -14.75 6.52
N ALA A 99 -1.66 -13.80 6.00
CA ALA A 99 -1.11 -12.59 5.39
C ALA A 99 -0.38 -11.74 6.44
N GLU A 100 -1.03 -11.53 7.60
CA GLU A 100 -0.44 -10.76 8.69
C GLU A 100 0.83 -11.42 9.24
N GLU A 101 0.79 -12.73 9.42
CA GLU A 101 1.96 -13.49 9.90
C GLU A 101 3.14 -13.39 8.95
N TYR A 102 2.87 -13.48 7.65
CA TYR A 102 3.92 -13.38 6.63
C TYR A 102 4.58 -11.98 6.66
N ALA A 103 3.77 -10.93 6.68
CA ALA A 103 4.28 -9.56 6.74
C ALA A 103 5.07 -9.32 8.04
N GLN A 104 4.58 -9.85 9.15
CA GLN A 104 5.26 -9.70 10.44
C GLN A 104 6.62 -10.39 10.41
N ARG A 105 6.71 -11.58 9.82
CA ARG A 105 8.00 -12.28 9.70
C ARG A 105 8.99 -11.51 8.85
N LEU A 106 8.54 -10.87 7.77
CA LEU A 106 9.41 -10.03 6.95
C LEU A 106 9.97 -8.85 7.75
N GLN A 107 9.15 -8.24 8.59
CA GLN A 107 9.56 -7.10 9.40
C GLN A 107 10.51 -7.49 10.54
N GLN A 108 10.38 -8.70 11.06
CA GLN A 108 11.19 -9.17 12.19
C GLN A 108 12.47 -9.89 11.75
N SER A 109 12.61 -10.21 10.46
CA SER A 109 13.77 -10.89 9.92
C SER A 109 14.76 -9.91 9.33
N ASP A 110 15.87 -10.42 8.82
CA ASP A 110 16.87 -9.61 8.11
C ASP A 110 16.50 -9.37 6.64
N ASP A 111 15.26 -9.62 6.27
CA ASP A 111 14.81 -9.41 4.89
C ASP A 111 14.93 -7.93 4.53
N PRO A 112 15.55 -7.58 3.37
CA PRO A 112 15.74 -6.20 2.99
C PRO A 112 14.47 -5.51 2.51
N TYR A 113 13.37 -6.23 2.29
CA TYR A 113 12.15 -5.69 1.71
C TYR A 113 10.93 -5.92 2.62
N PRO A 114 10.81 -5.19 3.73
CA PRO A 114 9.64 -5.33 4.59
C PRO A 114 8.36 -4.87 3.86
N VAL A 115 7.24 -5.45 4.24
CA VAL A 115 5.92 -5.09 3.70
C VAL A 115 5.01 -4.71 4.86
N GLU A 116 4.42 -3.53 4.75
CA GLU A 116 3.43 -3.04 5.71
C GLU A 116 2.02 -3.32 5.20
N LEU A 117 1.09 -3.62 6.10
CA LEU A 117 -0.31 -3.89 5.73
C LEU A 117 -1.21 -2.82 6.36
N LEU A 118 -2.05 -2.20 5.54
CA LEU A 118 -3.06 -1.24 5.98
C LEU A 118 -4.43 -1.72 5.53
N ASP A 119 -5.30 -2.05 6.49
CA ASP A 119 -6.66 -2.50 6.18
C ASP A 119 -7.63 -1.31 6.16
N GLY A 120 -8.93 -1.59 5.96
CA GLY A 120 -9.94 -0.55 5.89
C GLY A 120 -10.04 0.28 7.17
N GLU A 121 -9.83 -0.34 8.31
CA GLU A 121 -9.83 0.36 9.60
C GLU A 121 -8.65 1.29 9.73
N ASP A 122 -7.46 0.83 9.33
CA ASP A 122 -6.25 1.66 9.30
C ASP A 122 -6.44 2.87 8.38
N LEU A 123 -7.08 2.66 7.21
CA LEU A 123 -7.32 3.73 6.27
C LEU A 123 -8.27 4.80 6.84
N ARG A 124 -9.27 4.38 7.62
CA ARG A 124 -10.18 5.34 8.28
C ARG A 124 -9.44 6.19 9.28
N GLU A 125 -8.57 5.59 10.07
CA GLU A 125 -7.76 6.30 11.06
C GLU A 125 -6.86 7.33 10.39
N ILE A 126 -6.21 6.93 9.30
CA ILE A 126 -5.34 7.83 8.52
C ILE A 126 -6.15 8.99 7.94
N ALA A 127 -7.34 8.70 7.40
CA ALA A 127 -8.20 9.72 6.83
C ALA A 127 -8.63 10.73 7.88
N ASP A 128 -8.96 10.26 9.09
CA ASP A 128 -9.34 11.14 10.20
C ASP A 128 -8.18 12.08 10.58
N GLU A 129 -6.96 11.58 10.59
CA GLU A 129 -5.79 12.38 10.93
C GLU A 129 -5.54 13.50 9.93
N ILE A 130 -5.80 13.28 8.66
CA ILE A 130 -5.58 14.30 7.62
C ILE A 130 -6.83 15.09 7.29
N GLY A 131 -7.93 14.85 8.03
CA GLY A 131 -9.17 15.58 7.84
C GLY A 131 -9.96 15.21 6.60
N LEU A 132 -9.70 14.03 6.02
CA LEU A 132 -10.41 13.52 4.87
C LEU A 132 -11.57 12.63 5.32
N ASP A 133 -12.78 12.94 4.84
CA ASP A 133 -13.96 12.16 5.18
C ASP A 133 -14.15 11.04 4.16
N LEU A 134 -13.93 9.80 4.59
CA LEU A 134 -14.14 8.61 3.77
C LEU A 134 -15.58 8.07 3.86
N TYR A 135 -16.39 8.68 4.73
CA TYR A 135 -17.80 8.30 4.90
C TYR A 135 -18.66 9.47 4.60
N ASN A 136 -19.76 9.29 3.91
CA ASN A 136 -20.66 10.33 3.68
C ASN A 136 -21.93 10.45 3.44
#